data_0fa71913c089207ce98cdffd0b621230
#
_entry.id   0fa71913c089207ce98cdffd0b621230
#
_cell.length_a   1.000
_cell.length_b   1.000
_cell.length_c   1.000
_cell.angle_alpha   90.00
_cell.angle_beta   90.00
_cell.angle_gamma   90.00
#
_symmetry.space_group_name_H-M   'P 1'
#
loop_
_entity.id
_entity.type
_entity.pdbx_description
1 polymer ?
#
loop_
_entity_poly.entity_id
_entity_poly.type
_entity_poly.pdbx_seq_one_letter_code
_entity_poly.pdbx_strand_id
1 'polypeptide(L)'
;MKLNYRMQCLFASAIQLGVLFTLATLLIIGPIYAEGEIDPSQTGAATGETSLSDPTDNVTNKPTDDPTDGPTDAPTTPPTTPPKTGYIIANSLNVRENPSTTGKVVGYYVYADKVLILEEIGINGTPWGRTDKGWICMTYVDTSGKVPQPKPTEPKPTEPKPTTPKPTEPKPTEPKPTTPPSNSKLEDNPFKSSDFTKNGQFITCKKEKTVIGIDVSRWQEDIDWEKVKAAGIDYVMIRAGLRSTAKAGKLSTDAYAEKHYQGAKAAGLKVGFYFFSQAKTVAEAKEEARYLLDIVKGWDVDLPLACDWEYSKTTDRVYGLSRRRVTDCVKAFCDTIKAAGYDPMIYCARYIVAEKFYMEELADYALWYADYNSSYLRSEFRVDMWQYSSTGKINGIKGNVDLNVIFLENSVFSKYFKK
;
A
#
# COMPACT_ATOMS: atom_id res chain seq x y z
N MET A 1 0.37 -24.07 3.51
CA MET A 1 -0.90 -23.35 3.65
C MET A 1 -0.63 -21.87 3.50
N LYS A 2 -0.73 -21.33 2.27
CA LYS A 2 -0.44 -19.92 1.96
C LYS A 2 -1.78 -19.16 2.00
N LEU A 3 -2.06 -18.52 3.13
CA LEU A 3 -3.19 -17.60 3.24
C LEU A 3 -2.86 -16.33 2.43
N ASN A 4 -3.78 -15.90 1.60
CA ASN A 4 -3.60 -14.81 0.65
C ASN A 4 -3.20 -13.52 1.40
N TYR A 5 -2.04 -12.96 1.08
CA TYR A 5 -1.47 -11.73 1.62
C TYR A 5 -2.46 -10.53 1.63
N ARG A 6 -3.36 -10.47 0.63
CA ARG A 6 -4.46 -9.48 0.57
C ARG A 6 -5.42 -9.55 1.76
N MET A 7 -5.62 -10.75 2.34
CA MET A 7 -6.50 -10.90 3.50
C MET A 7 -5.83 -10.50 4.82
N GLN A 8 -4.51 -10.61 4.91
CA GLN A 8 -3.78 -10.25 6.13
C GLN A 8 -3.62 -8.72 6.31
N CYS A 9 -3.42 -7.97 5.21
CA CYS A 9 -3.40 -6.51 5.27
C CYS A 9 -4.79 -5.90 5.52
N LEU A 10 -5.86 -6.53 5.01
CA LEU A 10 -7.24 -6.16 5.32
C LEU A 10 -7.60 -6.42 6.80
N PHE A 11 -6.99 -7.45 7.43
CA PHE A 11 -7.19 -7.72 8.85
C PHE A 11 -6.46 -6.73 9.76
N ALA A 12 -5.27 -6.26 9.39
CA ALA A 12 -4.55 -5.26 10.19
C ALA A 12 -5.31 -3.92 10.24
N SER A 13 -5.87 -3.47 9.10
CA SER A 13 -6.72 -2.27 9.05
C SER A 13 -8.12 -2.48 9.65
N ALA A 14 -8.68 -3.70 9.58
CA ALA A 14 -9.99 -4.02 10.13
C ALA A 14 -9.98 -4.12 11.67
N ILE A 15 -8.87 -4.53 12.28
CA ILE A 15 -8.75 -4.59 13.75
C ILE A 15 -8.71 -3.17 14.33
N GLN A 16 -8.13 -2.19 13.65
CA GLN A 16 -8.19 -0.78 14.08
C GLN A 16 -9.60 -0.17 13.97
N LEU A 17 -10.47 -0.65 13.07
CA LEU A 17 -11.87 -0.20 12.96
C LEU A 17 -12.85 -1.05 13.80
N GLY A 18 -12.55 -2.31 14.08
CA GLY A 18 -13.45 -3.23 14.81
C GLY A 18 -13.61 -2.89 16.29
N VAL A 19 -12.63 -2.24 16.91
CA VAL A 19 -12.70 -1.81 18.32
C VAL A 19 -13.62 -0.59 18.53
N LEU A 20 -13.89 0.19 17.49
CA LEU A 20 -14.82 1.33 17.61
C LEU A 20 -16.31 0.94 17.49
N PHE A 21 -16.64 -0.21 16.93
CA PHE A 21 -18.04 -0.62 16.77
C PHE A 21 -18.61 -1.39 17.98
N THR A 22 -17.76 -1.96 18.84
CA THR A 22 -18.19 -2.68 20.04
C THR A 22 -18.37 -1.78 21.28
N LEU A 23 -17.89 -0.54 21.29
CA LEU A 23 -18.14 0.40 22.40
C LEU A 23 -19.35 1.31 22.21
N ALA A 24 -19.93 1.38 21.01
CA ALA A 24 -21.11 2.23 20.74
C ALA A 24 -22.46 1.54 20.94
N THR A 25 -22.50 0.23 21.21
CA THR A 25 -23.75 -0.55 21.40
C THR A 25 -24.01 -0.97 22.85
N LEU A 26 -23.23 -0.49 23.82
CA LEU A 26 -23.38 -0.88 25.23
C LEU A 26 -23.88 0.23 26.15
N LEU A 27 -24.54 1.27 25.62
CA LEU A 27 -25.01 2.43 26.42
C LEU A 27 -26.51 2.71 26.32
N ILE A 28 -27.33 1.71 25.98
CA ILE A 28 -28.78 1.81 26.17
C ILE A 28 -29.30 0.43 26.57
N ILE A 29 -29.32 0.07 27.84
CA ILE A 29 -30.35 -0.69 28.56
C ILE A 29 -29.92 -0.67 30.04
N GLY A 30 -30.66 0.05 30.86
CA GLY A 30 -30.50 0.09 32.32
C GLY A 30 -31.20 -1.11 32.99
N PRO A 31 -31.05 -1.25 34.32
CA PRO A 31 -31.09 -2.52 35.02
C PRO A 31 -32.48 -2.93 35.48
N ILE A 32 -32.74 -4.26 35.53
CA ILE A 32 -33.82 -4.86 36.39
C ILE A 32 -33.22 -6.08 37.10
N TYR A 33 -33.36 -6.04 38.42
CA TYR A 33 -33.18 -7.03 39.49
C TYR A 33 -33.43 -8.50 39.13
N ALA A 34 -32.89 -9.56 39.77
CA ALA A 34 -32.71 -9.89 41.19
C ALA A 34 -31.95 -11.22 41.34
N GLU A 35 -31.16 -11.30 42.39
CA GLU A 35 -30.88 -12.37 43.35
C GLU A 35 -30.97 -13.86 42.98
N GLY A 36 -29.91 -14.62 43.42
CA GLY A 36 -29.94 -16.07 43.64
C GLY A 36 -28.51 -16.65 43.76
N GLU A 37 -27.97 -16.58 44.99
CA GLU A 37 -26.81 -17.38 45.43
C GLU A 37 -27.06 -18.88 45.25
N ILE A 38 -26.01 -19.70 45.05
CA ILE A 38 -25.56 -20.82 45.91
C ILE A 38 -24.24 -21.41 45.35
N ASP A 39 -23.28 -21.56 46.24
CA ASP A 39 -21.95 -22.16 46.20
C ASP A 39 -22.04 -23.65 46.61
N PRO A 40 -20.91 -24.34 46.80
CA PRO A 40 -20.09 -25.10 45.85
C PRO A 40 -20.00 -26.60 46.19
N SER A 41 -19.01 -27.23 45.52
CA SER A 41 -18.38 -28.51 45.90
C SER A 41 -19.07 -29.83 45.51
N GLN A 42 -18.38 -30.66 44.81
CA GLN A 42 -17.71 -31.90 45.23
C GLN A 42 -17.38 -32.80 44.03
N THR A 43 -16.11 -33.08 43.90
CA THR A 43 -15.40 -34.38 43.88
C THR A 43 -15.99 -35.59 43.15
N GLY A 44 -15.11 -36.27 42.43
CA GLY A 44 -15.24 -37.69 42.14
C GLY A 44 -14.38 -38.20 40.95
N ALA A 45 -13.24 -38.77 41.32
CA ALA A 45 -12.33 -39.53 40.45
C ALA A 45 -12.89 -40.91 40.13
N ALA A 46 -12.40 -41.51 39.02
CA ALA A 46 -11.92 -42.91 38.89
C ALA A 46 -11.85 -43.32 37.42
N THR A 47 -10.67 -43.49 36.85
CA THR A 47 -9.92 -44.76 36.63
C THR A 47 -10.63 -45.83 35.82
N GLY A 48 -9.94 -46.32 34.77
CA GLY A 48 -10.24 -47.58 34.12
C GLY A 48 -9.50 -47.76 32.76
N GLU A 49 -8.31 -48.34 32.86
CA GLU A 49 -7.55 -48.94 31.76
C GLU A 49 -8.24 -50.13 31.14
N THR A 50 -7.83 -50.48 29.91
CA THR A 50 -7.37 -51.79 29.34
C THR A 50 -7.75 -51.84 27.88
N SER A 51 -6.88 -51.91 26.98
CA SER A 51 -5.86 -52.82 26.44
C SER A 51 -6.39 -53.86 25.43
N LEU A 52 -5.64 -53.93 24.28
CA LEU A 52 -5.36 -55.09 23.42
C LEU A 52 -6.51 -55.63 22.52
N SER A 53 -6.35 -55.82 21.23
CA SER A 53 -5.39 -56.65 20.50
C SER A 53 -5.70 -56.64 18.98
N ASP A 54 -4.65 -56.65 18.22
CA ASP A 54 -4.59 -57.16 16.84
C ASP A 54 -4.65 -58.69 16.86
N PRO A 55 -5.05 -59.44 15.87
CA PRO A 55 -4.13 -59.87 14.80
C PRO A 55 -4.69 -60.19 13.40
N THR A 56 -3.82 -59.98 12.41
CA THR A 56 -3.42 -60.84 11.27
C THR A 56 -4.44 -61.78 10.60
N ASP A 57 -4.52 -61.76 9.26
CA ASP A 57 -3.96 -62.70 8.28
C ASP A 57 -4.57 -62.48 6.87
N ASN A 58 -3.74 -62.14 5.91
CA ASN A 58 -3.16 -62.95 4.87
C ASN A 58 -4.15 -63.76 3.97
N VAL A 59 -4.09 -63.55 2.64
CA VAL A 59 -3.88 -64.51 1.57
C VAL A 59 -4.17 -63.96 0.17
N THR A 60 -3.14 -63.81 -0.59
CA THR A 60 -2.92 -64.03 -2.04
C THR A 60 -4.10 -64.41 -2.92
N ASN A 61 -4.19 -63.78 -4.13
CA ASN A 61 -4.03 -64.42 -5.43
C ASN A 61 -4.09 -63.43 -6.60
N LYS A 62 -3.06 -63.52 -7.45
CA LYS A 62 -3.02 -63.08 -8.85
C LYS A 62 -3.40 -64.29 -9.71
N PRO A 63 -4.05 -64.16 -10.89
CA PRO A 63 -3.30 -63.87 -12.10
C PRO A 63 -4.03 -63.04 -13.20
N THR A 64 -3.19 -62.34 -13.98
CA THR A 64 -3.12 -62.14 -15.43
C THR A 64 -4.42 -62.05 -16.24
N ASP A 65 -4.59 -60.94 -16.97
CA ASP A 65 -4.42 -60.85 -18.42
C ASP A 65 -4.61 -59.41 -18.90
N ASP A 66 -3.63 -58.95 -19.66
CA ASP A 66 -3.65 -57.76 -20.51
C ASP A 66 -4.48 -58.05 -21.77
N PRO A 67 -5.22 -57.09 -22.38
CA PRO A 67 -4.58 -56.33 -23.43
C PRO A 67 -4.95 -54.84 -23.53
N THR A 68 -3.93 -54.04 -23.79
CA THR A 68 -3.87 -52.89 -24.71
C THR A 68 -5.17 -52.19 -25.06
N ASP A 69 -5.30 -50.94 -24.55
CA ASP A 69 -5.64 -49.80 -25.39
C ASP A 69 -5.12 -48.50 -24.73
N GLY A 70 -4.24 -47.82 -25.45
CA GLY A 70 -3.61 -46.59 -25.07
C GLY A 70 -4.62 -45.41 -25.00
N PRO A 71 -4.34 -44.41 -24.17
CA PRO A 71 -5.14 -43.20 -24.18
C PRO A 71 -4.84 -42.41 -25.45
N THR A 72 -5.87 -42.28 -26.24
CA THR A 72 -5.99 -41.43 -27.41
C THR A 72 -5.54 -39.99 -27.07
N ASP A 73 -4.59 -39.54 -27.86
CA ASP A 73 -4.13 -38.15 -27.95
C ASP A 73 -5.28 -37.17 -27.90
N ALA A 74 -5.12 -36.17 -27.03
CA ALA A 74 -5.90 -34.94 -27.10
C ALA A 74 -5.66 -34.30 -28.47
N PRO A 75 -6.72 -33.86 -29.19
CA PRO A 75 -6.52 -33.20 -30.47
C PRO A 75 -5.89 -31.82 -30.28
N THR A 76 -4.60 -31.72 -30.60
CA THR A 76 -3.92 -30.46 -30.89
C THR A 76 -4.38 -29.96 -32.24
N THR A 77 -5.54 -29.33 -32.29
CA THR A 77 -5.87 -28.48 -33.43
C THR A 77 -5.28 -27.08 -33.16
N PRO A 78 -4.44 -26.55 -34.07
CA PRO A 78 -3.98 -25.18 -34.00
C PRO A 78 -5.19 -24.22 -34.03
N PRO A 79 -5.16 -23.06 -33.36
CA PRO A 79 -6.26 -22.11 -33.38
C PRO A 79 -6.52 -21.65 -34.82
N THR A 80 -7.74 -21.83 -35.30
CA THR A 80 -8.18 -21.61 -36.67
C THR A 80 -8.46 -20.13 -37.01
N THR A 81 -8.21 -19.22 -36.09
CA THR A 81 -8.39 -17.77 -36.31
C THR A 81 -7.04 -17.05 -36.30
N PRO A 82 -6.73 -16.21 -37.32
CA PRO A 82 -5.49 -15.44 -37.30
C PRO A 82 -5.48 -14.47 -36.10
N PRO A 83 -4.31 -14.24 -35.47
CA PRO A 83 -4.17 -13.31 -34.37
C PRO A 83 -4.69 -11.92 -34.77
N LYS A 84 -5.46 -11.27 -33.88
CA LYS A 84 -5.98 -9.92 -34.09
C LYS A 84 -5.45 -8.92 -33.08
N THR A 85 -5.31 -7.69 -33.51
CA THR A 85 -4.91 -6.59 -32.65
C THR A 85 -6.14 -5.98 -31.96
N GLY A 86 -6.01 -5.66 -30.67
CA GLY A 86 -6.97 -4.87 -29.92
C GLY A 86 -6.31 -3.78 -29.10
N TYR A 87 -7.11 -2.85 -28.60
CA TYR A 87 -6.70 -1.82 -27.67
C TYR A 87 -7.55 -1.90 -26.39
N ILE A 88 -6.91 -1.75 -25.24
CA ILE A 88 -7.59 -1.79 -23.96
C ILE A 88 -8.41 -0.51 -23.76
N ILE A 89 -9.71 -0.67 -23.46
CA ILE A 89 -10.65 0.43 -23.19
C ILE A 89 -11.00 0.60 -21.72
N ALA A 90 -10.51 -0.31 -20.86
CA ALA A 90 -10.60 -0.18 -19.41
C ALA A 90 -9.38 0.58 -18.86
N ASN A 91 -9.54 1.32 -17.76
CA ASN A 91 -8.41 1.99 -17.11
C ASN A 91 -7.33 0.99 -16.66
N SER A 92 -7.74 -0.22 -16.26
CA SER A 92 -6.86 -1.35 -15.96
C SER A 92 -7.62 -2.65 -16.23
N LEU A 93 -6.98 -3.59 -16.92
CA LEU A 93 -7.53 -4.90 -17.26
C LEU A 93 -6.59 -6.00 -16.74
N ASN A 94 -7.07 -6.80 -15.80
CA ASN A 94 -6.29 -7.91 -15.27
C ASN A 94 -6.03 -8.97 -16.33
N VAL A 95 -4.78 -9.43 -16.41
CA VAL A 95 -4.37 -10.64 -17.11
C VAL A 95 -4.43 -11.81 -16.14
N ARG A 96 -5.02 -12.91 -16.55
CA ARG A 96 -5.25 -14.07 -15.68
C ARG A 96 -4.61 -15.32 -16.23
N GLU A 97 -4.23 -16.22 -15.33
CA GLU A 97 -3.66 -17.52 -15.69
C GLU A 97 -4.65 -18.39 -16.48
N ASN A 98 -5.92 -18.30 -16.14
CA ASN A 98 -7.03 -19.02 -16.77
C ASN A 98 -8.17 -18.04 -17.13
N PRO A 99 -9.01 -18.35 -18.13
CA PRO A 99 -10.13 -17.49 -18.55
C PRO A 99 -11.29 -17.54 -17.55
N SER A 100 -11.08 -16.94 -16.38
CA SER A 100 -12.04 -16.90 -15.27
C SER A 100 -11.90 -15.63 -14.46
N THR A 101 -13.01 -15.03 -14.04
CA THR A 101 -13.04 -13.85 -13.17
C THR A 101 -12.44 -14.11 -11.78
N THR A 102 -12.39 -15.37 -11.35
CA THR A 102 -11.78 -15.82 -10.09
C THR A 102 -10.36 -16.39 -10.29
N GLY A 103 -9.89 -16.53 -11.54
CA GLY A 103 -8.56 -17.02 -11.87
C GLY A 103 -7.46 -16.13 -11.29
N LYS A 104 -6.29 -16.72 -11.04
CA LYS A 104 -5.12 -16.00 -10.54
C LYS A 104 -4.73 -14.87 -11.49
N VAL A 105 -4.53 -13.65 -10.97
CA VAL A 105 -4.02 -12.51 -11.74
C VAL A 105 -2.52 -12.68 -11.88
N VAL A 106 -2.04 -12.70 -13.13
CA VAL A 106 -0.62 -12.86 -13.51
C VAL A 106 -0.02 -11.59 -14.11
N GLY A 107 -0.84 -10.56 -14.36
CA GLY A 107 -0.42 -9.27 -14.91
C GLY A 107 -1.62 -8.37 -15.15
N TYR A 108 -1.39 -7.27 -15.83
CA TYR A 108 -2.44 -6.35 -16.27
C TYR A 108 -2.02 -5.57 -17.53
N TYR A 109 -3.01 -5.00 -18.19
CA TYR A 109 -2.88 -3.98 -19.23
C TYR A 109 -3.60 -2.70 -18.79
N VAL A 110 -3.21 -1.56 -19.36
CA VAL A 110 -3.82 -0.26 -19.07
C VAL A 110 -4.52 0.32 -20.30
N TYR A 111 -5.30 1.38 -20.09
CA TYR A 111 -6.02 2.08 -21.15
C TYR A 111 -5.13 2.45 -22.35
N ALA A 112 -5.61 2.16 -23.56
CA ALA A 112 -4.92 2.32 -24.84
C ALA A 112 -3.71 1.40 -25.07
N ASP A 113 -3.39 0.45 -24.15
CA ASP A 113 -2.40 -0.59 -24.46
C ASP A 113 -2.84 -1.39 -25.68
N LYS A 114 -1.89 -1.59 -26.60
CA LYS A 114 -2.06 -2.45 -27.77
C LYS A 114 -1.78 -3.89 -27.39
N VAL A 115 -2.72 -4.78 -27.65
CA VAL A 115 -2.59 -6.21 -27.35
C VAL A 115 -2.78 -7.05 -28.60
N LEU A 116 -2.05 -8.15 -28.69
CA LEU A 116 -2.24 -9.18 -29.70
C LEU A 116 -3.07 -10.31 -29.11
N ILE A 117 -4.24 -10.56 -29.68
CA ILE A 117 -5.14 -11.62 -29.26
C ILE A 117 -4.82 -12.85 -30.09
N LEU A 118 -4.28 -13.86 -29.43
CA LEU A 118 -3.82 -15.12 -30.04
C LEU A 118 -4.94 -16.12 -30.21
N GLU A 119 -5.95 -16.04 -29.32
CA GLU A 119 -7.06 -16.98 -29.24
C GLU A 119 -8.24 -16.31 -28.54
N GLU A 120 -9.48 -16.65 -28.92
CA GLU A 120 -10.69 -16.20 -28.24
C GLU A 120 -11.58 -17.38 -27.90
N ILE A 121 -12.11 -17.37 -26.67
CA ILE A 121 -13.07 -18.36 -26.19
C ILE A 121 -14.17 -17.68 -25.38
N GLY A 122 -15.34 -18.30 -25.34
CA GLY A 122 -16.46 -17.89 -24.49
C GLY A 122 -16.58 -18.81 -23.27
N ILE A 123 -16.54 -18.26 -22.05
CA ILE A 123 -16.74 -19.02 -20.82
C ILE A 123 -17.90 -18.39 -20.05
N ASN A 124 -18.98 -19.15 -19.81
CA ASN A 124 -20.17 -18.69 -19.09
C ASN A 124 -20.71 -17.33 -19.61
N GLY A 125 -20.76 -17.17 -20.94
CA GLY A 125 -21.23 -15.95 -21.60
C GLY A 125 -20.24 -14.78 -21.59
N THR A 126 -19.07 -14.92 -20.96
CA THR A 126 -18.00 -13.91 -20.97
C THR A 126 -16.97 -14.26 -22.05
N PRO A 127 -16.68 -13.34 -22.99
CA PRO A 127 -15.65 -13.54 -24.01
C PRO A 127 -14.26 -13.30 -23.39
N TRP A 128 -13.34 -14.24 -23.61
CA TRP A 128 -11.95 -14.18 -23.17
C TRP A 128 -11.00 -14.23 -24.34
N GLY A 129 -9.94 -13.41 -24.30
CA GLY A 129 -8.85 -13.39 -25.27
C GLY A 129 -7.54 -13.81 -24.62
N ARG A 130 -6.79 -14.71 -25.28
CA ARG A 130 -5.44 -15.07 -24.84
C ARG A 130 -4.42 -14.16 -25.47
N THR A 131 -3.55 -13.59 -24.65
CA THR A 131 -2.39 -12.79 -25.06
C THR A 131 -1.10 -13.54 -24.70
N ASP A 132 0.04 -12.96 -25.03
CA ASP A 132 1.36 -13.44 -24.63
C ASP A 132 1.54 -13.51 -23.10
N LYS A 133 0.81 -12.66 -22.34
CA LYS A 133 0.87 -12.60 -20.88
C LYS A 133 -0.17 -13.48 -20.16
N GLY A 134 -1.19 -13.97 -20.88
CA GLY A 134 -2.29 -14.75 -20.30
C GLY A 134 -3.67 -14.30 -20.82
N TRP A 135 -4.73 -14.61 -20.07
CA TRP A 135 -6.10 -14.38 -20.46
C TRP A 135 -6.67 -13.03 -20.01
N ILE A 136 -7.35 -12.33 -20.91
CA ILE A 136 -8.03 -11.06 -20.65
C ILE A 136 -9.51 -11.14 -21.04
N CYS A 137 -10.35 -10.38 -20.36
CA CYS A 137 -11.77 -10.28 -20.69
C CYS A 137 -11.96 -9.34 -21.90
N MET A 138 -12.47 -9.85 -23.02
CA MET A 138 -12.62 -9.13 -24.27
C MET A 138 -13.67 -8.02 -24.23
N THR A 139 -14.55 -8.00 -23.24
CA THR A 139 -15.50 -6.87 -23.00
C THR A 139 -14.77 -5.52 -22.84
N TYR A 140 -13.50 -5.55 -22.44
CA TYR A 140 -12.66 -4.37 -22.21
C TYR A 140 -11.59 -4.17 -23.28
N VAL A 141 -11.79 -4.75 -24.47
CA VAL A 141 -10.86 -4.65 -25.59
C VAL A 141 -11.61 -4.15 -26.83
N ASP A 142 -11.14 -3.06 -27.40
CA ASP A 142 -11.62 -2.56 -28.69
C ASP A 142 -10.79 -3.18 -29.82
N THR A 143 -11.42 -3.99 -30.65
CA THR A 143 -10.79 -4.63 -31.82
C THR A 143 -11.13 -3.93 -33.14
N SER A 144 -11.73 -2.73 -33.10
CA SER A 144 -12.09 -1.95 -34.31
C SER A 144 -10.88 -1.40 -35.09
N GLY A 145 -9.67 -1.56 -34.52
CA GLY A 145 -8.43 -1.04 -35.13
C GLY A 145 -8.18 0.45 -34.85
N LYS A 146 -9.07 1.13 -34.12
CA LYS A 146 -8.89 2.53 -33.76
C LYS A 146 -8.22 2.63 -32.39
N VAL A 147 -7.17 3.44 -32.27
CA VAL A 147 -6.59 3.77 -30.97
C VAL A 147 -7.64 4.56 -30.18
N PRO A 148 -8.04 4.10 -28.96
CA PRO A 148 -9.01 4.84 -28.17
C PRO A 148 -8.49 6.24 -27.85
N GLN A 149 -9.23 7.27 -28.24
CA GLN A 149 -8.91 8.64 -27.84
C GLN A 149 -9.40 8.89 -26.41
N PRO A 150 -8.67 9.68 -25.60
CA PRO A 150 -9.14 10.05 -24.29
C PRO A 150 -10.52 10.70 -24.41
N LYS A 151 -11.48 10.24 -23.60
CA LYS A 151 -12.85 10.78 -23.59
C LYS A 151 -12.78 12.29 -23.39
N PRO A 152 -13.42 13.10 -24.25
CA PRO A 152 -13.44 14.55 -24.11
C PRO A 152 -13.95 14.91 -22.71
N THR A 153 -13.20 15.71 -21.99
CA THR A 153 -13.68 16.39 -20.78
C THR A 153 -14.77 17.36 -21.22
N GLU A 154 -15.95 17.25 -20.64
CA GLU A 154 -17.05 18.22 -20.85
C GLU A 154 -16.52 19.66 -20.67
N PRO A 155 -16.89 20.59 -21.57
CA PRO A 155 -16.47 21.97 -21.44
C PRO A 155 -17.08 22.58 -20.17
N LYS A 156 -16.23 23.16 -19.33
CA LYS A 156 -16.62 23.98 -18.18
C LYS A 156 -17.56 25.10 -18.66
N PRO A 157 -18.68 25.40 -17.95
CA PRO A 157 -19.54 26.52 -18.26
C PRO A 157 -18.75 27.83 -18.32
N THR A 158 -18.82 28.51 -19.42
CA THR A 158 -18.22 29.85 -19.62
C THR A 158 -19.03 30.87 -18.85
N GLU A 159 -18.42 31.51 -17.85
CA GLU A 159 -18.92 32.77 -17.27
C GLU A 159 -18.82 33.91 -18.29
N PRO A 160 -19.79 34.84 -18.33
CA PRO A 160 -19.78 35.93 -19.29
C PRO A 160 -18.69 36.94 -18.96
N LYS A 161 -17.93 37.33 -19.98
CA LYS A 161 -16.83 38.29 -19.97
C LYS A 161 -17.31 39.70 -19.68
N PRO A 162 -16.75 40.42 -18.66
CA PRO A 162 -16.84 41.86 -18.59
C PRO A 162 -15.84 42.52 -19.57
N THR A 163 -16.33 43.34 -20.43
CA THR A 163 -15.55 44.20 -21.33
C THR A 163 -15.19 45.50 -20.67
N THR A 164 -13.90 45.72 -20.35
CA THR A 164 -13.29 47.06 -20.27
C THR A 164 -11.80 46.95 -20.59
N PRO A 165 -11.25 47.83 -21.46
CA PRO A 165 -9.84 47.75 -21.82
C PRO A 165 -8.96 48.41 -20.74
N LYS A 166 -7.92 47.71 -20.28
CA LYS A 166 -6.85 48.21 -19.44
C LYS A 166 -5.52 48.11 -20.17
N PRO A 167 -4.60 49.08 -19.96
CA PRO A 167 -3.36 49.22 -20.69
C PRO A 167 -2.41 48.04 -20.58
N THR A 168 -1.73 47.72 -21.66
CA THR A 168 -0.74 46.66 -21.85
C THR A 168 0.49 46.93 -20.97
N GLU A 169 0.68 46.11 -19.94
CA GLU A 169 1.99 45.84 -19.36
C GLU A 169 2.60 44.58 -20.02
N PRO A 170 3.91 44.55 -20.26
CA PRO A 170 4.53 43.39 -20.91
C PRO A 170 4.43 42.16 -19.99
N LYS A 171 3.79 41.11 -20.50
CA LYS A 171 3.67 39.78 -19.88
C LYS A 171 5.06 39.23 -19.55
N PRO A 172 5.37 38.88 -18.29
CA PRO A 172 6.53 38.08 -18.00
C PRO A 172 6.34 36.72 -18.70
N THR A 173 7.27 36.37 -19.57
CA THR A 173 7.38 35.06 -20.17
C THR A 173 7.64 34.08 -19.03
N GLU A 174 6.63 33.26 -18.71
CA GLU A 174 6.84 32.09 -17.86
C GLU A 174 7.95 31.25 -18.48
N PRO A 175 9.04 30.97 -17.75
CA PRO A 175 10.02 30.02 -18.25
C PRO A 175 9.32 28.67 -18.38
N LYS A 176 9.31 28.12 -19.59
CA LYS A 176 8.96 26.73 -19.86
C LYS A 176 9.68 25.87 -18.84
N PRO A 177 8.99 24.99 -18.09
CA PRO A 177 9.67 24.08 -17.17
C PRO A 177 10.59 23.18 -17.98
N THR A 178 11.85 23.51 -18.06
CA THR A 178 12.91 22.58 -18.42
C THR A 178 13.22 21.79 -17.17
N THR A 179 12.44 20.74 -16.91
CA THR A 179 12.90 19.65 -16.04
C THR A 179 14.04 18.99 -16.81
N PRO A 180 15.27 18.98 -16.29
CA PRO A 180 16.29 18.10 -16.83
C PRO A 180 15.72 16.68 -16.82
N PRO A 181 15.97 15.83 -17.83
CA PRO A 181 15.64 14.43 -17.70
C PRO A 181 16.35 13.93 -16.45
N SER A 182 15.59 13.44 -15.47
CA SER A 182 16.13 12.73 -14.33
C SER A 182 16.89 11.52 -14.88
N ASN A 183 18.20 11.53 -14.69
CA ASN A 183 19.09 10.42 -15.05
C ASN A 183 19.25 9.47 -13.85
N SER A 184 18.46 9.66 -12.78
CA SER A 184 18.48 8.77 -11.64
C SER A 184 17.84 7.46 -12.03
N LYS A 185 18.66 6.43 -12.09
CA LYS A 185 18.22 5.05 -12.23
C LYS A 185 17.79 4.55 -10.86
N LEU A 186 16.63 3.92 -10.78
CA LEU A 186 16.21 3.20 -9.60
C LEU A 186 17.28 2.15 -9.26
N GLU A 187 17.91 2.28 -8.08
CA GLU A 187 18.97 1.37 -7.66
C GLU A 187 18.40 0.03 -7.19
N ASP A 188 19.07 -1.06 -7.53
CA ASP A 188 18.72 -2.39 -7.06
C ASP A 188 18.86 -2.49 -5.52
N ASN A 189 18.05 -3.32 -4.89
CA ASN A 189 18.17 -3.59 -3.46
C ASN A 189 19.54 -4.19 -3.13
N PRO A 190 20.39 -3.51 -2.33
CA PRO A 190 21.73 -3.99 -2.01
C PRO A 190 21.75 -5.08 -0.94
N PHE A 191 20.60 -5.36 -0.28
CA PHE A 191 20.54 -6.20 0.91
C PHE A 191 20.12 -7.63 0.60
N LYS A 192 20.69 -8.57 1.37
CA LYS A 192 20.30 -9.98 1.44
C LYS A 192 19.63 -10.27 2.77
N SER A 193 18.87 -11.34 2.86
CA SER A 193 18.20 -11.75 4.11
C SER A 193 19.16 -11.94 5.28
N SER A 194 20.41 -12.40 5.02
CA SER A 194 21.47 -12.58 6.01
C SER A 194 22.03 -11.27 6.60
N ASP A 195 21.78 -10.14 5.94
CA ASP A 195 22.27 -8.83 6.37
C ASP A 195 21.44 -8.26 7.54
N PHE A 196 20.26 -8.84 7.78
CA PHE A 196 19.35 -8.37 8.83
C PHE A 196 19.52 -9.16 10.12
N THR A 197 19.32 -8.48 11.25
CA THR A 197 19.27 -9.07 12.58
C THR A 197 18.03 -8.56 13.29
N LYS A 198 17.26 -9.48 13.86
CA LYS A 198 16.11 -9.15 14.72
C LYS A 198 16.52 -9.35 16.18
N ASN A 199 16.43 -8.28 16.99
CA ASN A 199 16.65 -8.30 18.41
C ASN A 199 15.36 -7.86 19.13
N GLY A 200 14.65 -8.82 19.72
CA GLY A 200 13.31 -8.59 20.22
C GLY A 200 12.37 -8.18 19.09
N GLN A 201 11.81 -6.97 19.18
CA GLN A 201 10.95 -6.41 18.12
C GLN A 201 11.69 -5.54 17.12
N PHE A 202 12.96 -5.19 17.37
CA PHE A 202 13.73 -4.30 16.51
C PHE A 202 14.52 -5.07 15.45
N ILE A 203 14.60 -4.48 14.26
CA ILE A 203 15.38 -4.99 13.13
C ILE A 203 16.51 -4.00 12.83
N THR A 204 17.70 -4.53 12.65
CA THR A 204 18.91 -3.77 12.26
C THR A 204 19.57 -4.43 11.05
N CYS A 205 20.40 -3.68 10.34
CA CYS A 205 21.19 -4.18 9.23
C CYS A 205 22.68 -4.27 9.62
N LYS A 206 23.34 -5.40 9.30
CA LYS A 206 24.78 -5.58 9.52
C LYS A 206 25.62 -4.89 8.45
N LYS A 207 25.04 -4.68 7.29
CA LYS A 207 25.73 -4.15 6.11
C LYS A 207 25.94 -2.65 6.19
N GLU A 208 25.01 -1.93 6.83
CA GLU A 208 25.12 -0.50 7.03
C GLU A 208 24.51 -0.04 8.35
N LYS A 209 24.85 1.17 8.76
CA LYS A 209 24.31 1.76 9.99
C LYS A 209 22.83 2.04 9.82
N THR A 210 22.06 1.67 10.84
CA THR A 210 20.62 1.90 10.90
C THR A 210 20.22 2.68 12.15
N VAL A 211 19.09 3.36 12.08
CA VAL A 211 18.43 4.00 13.23
C VAL A 211 16.99 3.52 13.30
N ILE A 212 16.48 3.39 14.52
CA ILE A 212 15.16 2.83 14.81
C ILE A 212 14.17 3.95 15.08
N GLY A 213 13.00 3.86 14.48
CA GLY A 213 11.93 4.82 14.69
C GLY A 213 10.54 4.20 14.71
N ILE A 214 9.60 5.09 14.93
CA ILE A 214 8.17 4.79 14.93
C ILE A 214 7.45 5.79 14.03
N ASP A 215 6.22 5.46 13.63
CA ASP A 215 5.32 6.46 13.12
C ASP A 215 4.02 6.47 13.90
N VAL A 216 3.46 7.67 14.06
CA VAL A 216 2.33 7.93 14.95
C VAL A 216 1.33 8.89 14.32
N SER A 217 0.11 8.82 14.82
CA SER A 217 -0.97 9.72 14.48
C SER A 217 -1.90 9.88 15.69
N ARG A 218 -3.02 10.53 15.53
CA ARG A 218 -4.06 10.63 16.59
C ARG A 218 -4.44 9.28 17.22
N TRP A 219 -4.16 8.16 16.54
CA TRP A 219 -4.52 6.84 17.03
C TRP A 219 -3.69 6.36 18.22
N GLN A 220 -2.50 6.93 18.42
CA GLN A 220 -1.66 6.65 19.59
C GLN A 220 -2.02 7.53 20.78
N GLU A 221 -2.91 8.52 20.61
CA GLU A 221 -3.38 9.43 21.68
C GLU A 221 -2.21 10.04 22.46
N ASP A 222 -2.27 9.99 23.78
CA ASP A 222 -1.23 10.51 24.67
C ASP A 222 -0.03 9.58 24.75
N ILE A 223 1.17 10.12 24.49
CA ILE A 223 2.44 9.41 24.47
C ILE A 223 3.37 9.98 25.55
N ASP A 224 4.00 9.10 26.33
CA ASP A 224 5.10 9.43 27.20
C ASP A 224 6.42 9.34 26.42
N TRP A 225 6.84 10.47 25.89
CA TRP A 225 7.98 10.55 24.96
C TRP A 225 9.32 10.26 25.63
N GLU A 226 9.48 10.52 26.92
CA GLU A 226 10.69 10.15 27.67
C GLU A 226 10.85 8.63 27.71
N LYS A 227 9.76 7.90 27.94
CA LYS A 227 9.80 6.43 27.91
C LYS A 227 10.03 5.90 26.51
N VAL A 228 9.46 6.55 25.48
CA VAL A 228 9.72 6.20 24.06
C VAL A 228 11.21 6.36 23.76
N LYS A 229 11.82 7.48 24.15
CA LYS A 229 13.26 7.73 23.97
C LYS A 229 14.10 6.69 24.73
N ALA A 230 13.75 6.42 25.97
CA ALA A 230 14.44 5.42 26.79
C ALA A 230 14.31 3.98 26.23
N ALA A 231 13.28 3.68 25.45
CA ALA A 231 13.11 2.41 24.75
C ALA A 231 14.03 2.24 23.52
N GLY A 232 14.88 3.23 23.21
CA GLY A 232 15.85 3.17 22.10
C GLY A 232 15.31 3.66 20.76
N ILE A 233 14.26 4.47 20.78
CA ILE A 233 13.74 5.12 19.57
C ILE A 233 14.57 6.37 19.26
N ASP A 234 15.02 6.50 18.02
CA ASP A 234 15.87 7.61 17.55
C ASP A 234 15.03 8.72 16.89
N TYR A 235 13.95 8.36 16.22
CA TYR A 235 13.12 9.29 15.45
C TYR A 235 11.65 8.89 15.42
N VAL A 236 10.82 9.86 15.03
CA VAL A 236 9.38 9.64 14.79
C VAL A 236 8.93 10.33 13.53
N MET A 237 8.08 9.64 12.75
CA MET A 237 7.28 10.23 11.68
C MET A 237 5.87 10.50 12.22
N ILE A 238 5.42 11.75 12.16
CA ILE A 238 4.14 12.18 12.73
C ILE A 238 3.16 12.51 11.60
N ARG A 239 1.95 11.97 11.64
CA ARG A 239 0.91 12.41 10.72
C ARG A 239 0.54 13.87 11.00
N ALA A 240 0.92 14.78 10.10
CA ALA A 240 0.56 16.17 10.22
C ALA A 240 -0.91 16.43 9.85
N GLY A 241 -1.38 15.76 8.81
CA GLY A 241 -2.73 15.92 8.32
C GLY A 241 -3.17 14.83 7.35
N LEU A 242 -4.37 14.97 6.86
CA LEU A 242 -4.99 13.99 5.97
C LEU A 242 -6.02 14.63 5.03
N ARG A 243 -6.22 14.00 3.87
CA ARG A 243 -7.45 14.16 3.11
C ARG A 243 -8.37 12.98 3.42
N SER A 244 -9.64 13.26 3.72
CA SER A 244 -10.65 12.23 4.01
C SER A 244 -10.81 11.25 2.84
N THR A 245 -10.97 9.96 3.14
CA THR A 245 -11.27 8.90 2.16
C THR A 245 -12.66 9.03 1.55
N ALA A 246 -13.56 9.82 2.19
CA ALA A 246 -14.89 10.09 1.68
C ALA A 246 -14.85 10.87 0.34
N LYS A 247 -15.91 10.74 -0.45
CA LYS A 247 -16.02 11.35 -1.78
C LYS A 247 -15.69 12.86 -1.78
N ALA A 248 -16.09 13.59 -0.76
CA ALA A 248 -15.84 15.03 -0.61
C ALA A 248 -14.35 15.37 -0.43
N GLY A 249 -13.55 14.45 0.16
CA GLY A 249 -12.11 14.63 0.31
C GLY A 249 -11.72 15.87 1.08
N LYS A 250 -12.32 16.10 2.25
CA LYS A 250 -12.01 17.26 3.11
C LYS A 250 -10.60 17.13 3.70
N LEU A 251 -9.82 18.20 3.64
CA LEU A 251 -8.53 18.32 4.33
C LEU A 251 -8.75 18.55 5.84
N SER A 252 -7.89 17.99 6.65
CA SER A 252 -7.86 18.24 8.09
C SER A 252 -6.48 18.00 8.67
N THR A 253 -6.10 18.78 9.67
CA THR A 253 -4.93 18.55 10.51
C THR A 253 -5.18 17.33 11.42
N ASP A 254 -4.15 16.55 11.71
CA ASP A 254 -4.25 15.50 12.72
C ASP A 254 -4.35 16.13 14.11
N ALA A 255 -5.34 15.71 14.88
CA ALA A 255 -5.65 16.33 16.18
C ALA A 255 -4.51 16.26 17.20
N TYR A 256 -3.57 15.34 17.02
CA TYR A 256 -2.42 15.15 17.91
C TYR A 256 -1.09 15.59 17.30
N ALA A 257 -1.08 16.09 16.05
CA ALA A 257 0.16 16.43 15.35
C ALA A 257 1.07 17.36 16.16
N GLU A 258 0.54 18.50 16.63
CA GLU A 258 1.30 19.48 17.40
C GLU A 258 1.76 18.91 18.76
N LYS A 259 0.89 18.22 19.47
CA LYS A 259 1.21 17.61 20.76
C LYS A 259 2.32 16.56 20.63
N HIS A 260 2.24 15.70 19.60
CA HIS A 260 3.28 14.72 19.32
C HIS A 260 4.61 15.40 18.93
N TYR A 261 4.56 16.44 18.09
CA TYR A 261 5.73 17.21 17.72
C TYR A 261 6.44 17.79 18.95
N GLN A 262 5.70 18.52 19.79
CA GLN A 262 6.25 19.16 20.99
C GLN A 262 6.87 18.14 21.94
N GLY A 263 6.15 17.03 22.21
CA GLY A 263 6.64 15.99 23.12
C GLY A 263 7.86 15.25 22.57
N ALA A 264 7.86 14.89 21.30
CA ALA A 264 8.99 14.20 20.66
C ALA A 264 10.25 15.07 20.62
N LYS A 265 10.12 16.37 20.28
CA LYS A 265 11.24 17.31 20.27
C LYS A 265 11.78 17.55 21.69
N ALA A 266 10.91 17.67 22.70
CA ALA A 266 11.34 17.82 24.09
C ALA A 266 12.13 16.61 24.60
N ALA A 267 11.77 15.38 24.17
CA ALA A 267 12.51 14.14 24.49
C ALA A 267 13.77 13.96 23.63
N GLY A 268 14.11 14.89 22.74
CA GLY A 268 15.31 14.82 21.89
C GLY A 268 15.23 13.77 20.76
N LEU A 269 14.03 13.47 20.30
CA LEU A 269 13.81 12.66 19.08
C LEU A 269 13.96 13.55 17.83
N LYS A 270 14.41 12.94 16.74
CA LYS A 270 14.29 13.57 15.43
C LYS A 270 12.88 13.39 14.88
N VAL A 271 12.34 14.45 14.27
CA VAL A 271 10.95 14.50 13.86
C VAL A 271 10.82 14.76 12.37
N GLY A 272 10.03 13.92 11.70
CA GLY A 272 9.52 14.12 10.35
C GLY A 272 8.00 14.05 10.32
N PHE A 273 7.42 14.37 9.17
CA PHE A 273 5.97 14.40 9.04
C PHE A 273 5.50 13.68 7.79
N TYR A 274 4.27 13.15 7.87
CA TYR A 274 3.60 12.61 6.71
C TYR A 274 2.18 13.16 6.58
N PHE A 275 1.70 13.15 5.35
CA PHE A 275 0.33 13.53 5.01
C PHE A 275 -0.37 12.33 4.37
N PHE A 276 -1.47 11.86 4.99
CA PHE A 276 -2.30 10.80 4.43
C PHE A 276 -3.04 11.34 3.21
N SER A 277 -2.55 11.00 2.04
CA SER A 277 -2.99 11.53 0.76
C SER A 277 -4.14 10.70 0.18
N GLN A 278 -5.17 11.40 -0.23
CA GLN A 278 -6.29 10.86 -1.00
C GLN A 278 -6.52 11.70 -2.26
N ALA A 279 -5.45 12.29 -2.83
CA ALA A 279 -5.53 13.08 -4.04
C ALA A 279 -5.91 12.24 -5.26
N LYS A 280 -6.88 12.73 -6.03
CA LYS A 280 -7.31 12.15 -7.32
C LYS A 280 -6.75 12.90 -8.52
N THR A 281 -6.21 14.09 -8.30
CA THR A 281 -5.68 14.97 -9.33
C THR A 281 -4.39 15.64 -8.86
N VAL A 282 -3.57 16.05 -9.81
CA VAL A 282 -2.34 16.84 -9.54
C VAL A 282 -2.65 18.11 -8.74
N ALA A 283 -3.79 18.77 -9.01
CA ALA A 283 -4.21 19.96 -8.26
C ALA A 283 -4.47 19.65 -6.78
N GLU A 284 -5.19 18.55 -6.50
CA GLU A 284 -5.43 18.09 -5.12
C GLU A 284 -4.13 17.68 -4.41
N ALA A 285 -3.22 17.02 -5.11
CA ALA A 285 -1.93 16.63 -4.53
C ALA A 285 -1.07 17.85 -4.16
N LYS A 286 -1.05 18.88 -5.01
CA LYS A 286 -0.40 20.16 -4.70
C LYS A 286 -1.09 20.89 -3.53
N GLU A 287 -2.40 20.79 -3.42
CA GLU A 287 -3.16 21.34 -2.30
C GLU A 287 -2.79 20.63 -0.99
N GLU A 288 -2.71 19.30 -0.99
CA GLU A 288 -2.28 18.50 0.17
C GLU A 288 -0.86 18.87 0.63
N ALA A 289 0.07 18.99 -0.32
CA ALA A 289 1.44 19.38 -0.01
C ALA A 289 1.53 20.79 0.61
N ARG A 290 0.78 21.75 0.07
CA ARG A 290 0.72 23.11 0.66
C ARG A 290 0.09 23.09 2.05
N TYR A 291 -0.96 22.29 2.24
CA TYR A 291 -1.61 22.14 3.53
C TYR A 291 -0.66 21.55 4.59
N LEU A 292 0.16 20.55 4.20
CA LEU A 292 1.23 20.02 5.06
C LEU A 292 2.25 21.11 5.41
N LEU A 293 2.71 21.88 4.41
CA LEU A 293 3.67 22.97 4.61
C LEU A 293 3.11 24.06 5.55
N ASP A 294 1.83 24.38 5.46
CA ASP A 294 1.16 25.34 6.34
C ASP A 294 1.09 24.82 7.78
N ILE A 295 0.85 23.52 7.99
CA ILE A 295 0.86 22.88 9.33
C ILE A 295 2.24 22.99 9.97
N VAL A 296 3.29 22.61 9.24
CA VAL A 296 4.65 22.53 9.81
C VAL A 296 5.39 23.88 9.78
N LYS A 297 4.72 24.94 9.35
CA LYS A 297 5.32 26.26 9.27
C LYS A 297 5.79 26.76 10.65
N GLY A 298 7.09 27.02 10.72
CA GLY A 298 7.73 27.45 11.98
C GLY A 298 8.12 26.31 12.92
N TRP A 299 7.86 25.06 12.54
CA TRP A 299 8.35 23.89 13.27
C TRP A 299 9.78 23.55 12.84
N ASP A 300 10.55 23.03 13.79
CA ASP A 300 11.91 22.51 13.52
C ASP A 300 11.80 21.08 13.01
N VAL A 301 11.71 20.94 11.67
CA VAL A 301 11.55 19.66 10.96
C VAL A 301 12.92 19.04 10.71
N ASP A 302 13.19 17.90 11.32
CA ASP A 302 14.48 17.22 11.20
C ASP A 302 14.57 16.27 10.00
N LEU A 303 13.47 15.69 9.54
CA LEU A 303 13.43 14.59 8.56
C LEU A 303 12.56 14.96 7.34
N PRO A 304 12.58 14.16 6.26
CA PRO A 304 11.75 14.41 5.10
C PRO A 304 10.25 14.55 5.40
N LEU A 305 9.54 15.25 4.50
CA LEU A 305 8.08 15.32 4.48
C LEU A 305 7.53 14.28 3.51
N ALA A 306 6.68 13.37 4.00
CA ALA A 306 6.23 12.23 3.23
C ALA A 306 4.81 12.39 2.67
N CYS A 307 4.65 11.98 1.41
CA CYS A 307 3.37 11.67 0.79
C CYS A 307 3.01 10.23 1.11
N ASP A 308 1.98 10.02 1.91
CA ASP A 308 1.44 8.70 2.25
C ASP A 308 0.17 8.46 1.42
N TRP A 309 0.35 7.87 0.22
CA TRP A 309 -0.75 7.54 -0.67
C TRP A 309 -1.10 6.06 -0.55
N GLU A 310 -2.27 5.80 0.00
CA GLU A 310 -2.78 4.45 0.15
C GLU A 310 -4.32 4.38 0.06
N TYR A 311 -4.84 3.16 -0.09
CA TYR A 311 -6.26 2.87 0.06
C TYR A 311 -6.45 1.58 0.86
N SER A 312 -7.51 1.52 1.64
CA SER A 312 -7.85 0.35 2.45
C SER A 312 -9.15 -0.32 2.00
N LYS A 313 -10.02 0.43 1.33
CA LYS A 313 -11.36 -0.03 0.93
C LYS A 313 -11.66 0.33 -0.51
N THR A 314 -12.52 -0.47 -1.14
CA THR A 314 -13.05 -0.19 -2.48
C THR A 314 -13.92 1.08 -2.53
N THR A 315 -14.36 1.57 -1.36
CA THR A 315 -15.13 2.80 -1.20
C THR A 315 -14.27 4.05 -1.04
N ASP A 316 -12.97 3.90 -0.87
CA ASP A 316 -12.05 5.03 -0.75
C ASP A 316 -12.02 5.81 -2.06
N ARG A 317 -11.95 7.15 -1.95
CA ARG A 317 -12.08 8.04 -3.11
C ARG A 317 -11.01 7.85 -4.18
N VAL A 318 -9.88 7.28 -3.82
CA VAL A 318 -8.75 6.99 -4.72
C VAL A 318 -8.74 5.55 -5.25
N TYR A 319 -9.67 4.70 -4.79
CA TYR A 319 -9.79 3.34 -5.29
C TYR A 319 -10.06 3.34 -6.81
N GLY A 320 -9.35 2.50 -7.54
CA GLY A 320 -9.51 2.38 -9.00
C GLY A 320 -8.77 3.44 -9.82
N LEU A 321 -8.02 4.36 -9.20
CA LEU A 321 -7.17 5.27 -9.96
C LEU A 321 -6.10 4.49 -10.72
N SER A 322 -5.83 4.93 -11.96
CA SER A 322 -4.78 4.35 -12.79
C SER A 322 -3.39 4.63 -12.21
N ARG A 323 -2.44 3.74 -12.50
CA ARG A 323 -1.03 3.86 -12.13
C ARG A 323 -0.46 5.24 -12.52
N ARG A 324 -0.75 5.69 -13.75
CA ARG A 324 -0.32 7.01 -14.24
C ARG A 324 -0.84 8.14 -13.36
N ARG A 325 -2.13 8.11 -13.03
CA ARG A 325 -2.76 9.16 -12.22
C ARG A 325 -2.17 9.23 -10.82
N VAL A 326 -1.94 8.09 -10.20
CA VAL A 326 -1.35 8.01 -8.85
C VAL A 326 0.10 8.52 -8.88
N THR A 327 0.91 8.06 -9.84
CA THR A 327 2.28 8.54 -10.01
C THR A 327 2.33 10.05 -10.21
N ASP A 328 1.46 10.62 -11.07
CA ASP A 328 1.39 12.07 -11.30
C ASP A 328 1.01 12.84 -10.01
N CYS A 329 0.09 12.31 -9.21
CA CYS A 329 -0.30 12.94 -7.95
C CYS A 329 0.84 12.92 -6.94
N VAL A 330 1.45 11.76 -6.70
CA VAL A 330 2.57 11.61 -5.75
C VAL A 330 3.76 12.47 -6.17
N LYS A 331 4.10 12.46 -7.47
CA LYS A 331 5.15 13.32 -8.01
C LYS A 331 4.86 14.80 -7.77
N ALA A 332 3.64 15.26 -8.04
CA ALA A 332 3.25 16.65 -7.86
C ALA A 332 3.27 17.10 -6.38
N PHE A 333 2.93 16.20 -5.45
CA PHE A 333 3.10 16.43 -4.01
C PHE A 333 4.58 16.60 -3.68
N CYS A 334 5.43 15.64 -4.05
CA CYS A 334 6.86 15.66 -3.77
C CYS A 334 7.58 16.86 -4.39
N ASP A 335 7.26 17.20 -5.65
CA ASP A 335 7.80 18.40 -6.30
C ASP A 335 7.42 19.70 -5.55
N THR A 336 6.21 19.76 -4.99
CA THR A 336 5.76 20.94 -4.19
C THR A 336 6.53 21.03 -2.87
N ILE A 337 6.77 19.91 -2.19
CA ILE A 337 7.59 19.84 -0.97
C ILE A 337 9.03 20.27 -1.27
N LYS A 338 9.61 19.73 -2.36
CA LYS A 338 10.98 20.05 -2.80
C LYS A 338 11.14 21.53 -3.13
N ALA A 339 10.16 22.11 -3.82
CA ALA A 339 10.16 23.54 -4.17
C ALA A 339 10.10 24.46 -2.93
N ALA A 340 9.58 23.98 -1.81
CA ALA A 340 9.54 24.69 -0.52
C ALA A 340 10.83 24.50 0.31
N GLY A 341 11.83 23.77 -0.20
CA GLY A 341 13.14 23.57 0.43
C GLY A 341 13.22 22.39 1.40
N TYR A 342 12.20 21.53 1.45
CA TYR A 342 12.23 20.29 2.23
C TYR A 342 12.58 19.08 1.35
N ASP A 343 13.12 18.03 1.94
CA ASP A 343 13.28 16.76 1.25
C ASP A 343 11.92 16.05 1.16
N PRO A 344 11.49 15.67 -0.03
CA PRO A 344 10.30 14.87 -0.19
C PRO A 344 10.58 13.38 0.03
N MET A 345 9.58 12.67 0.54
CA MET A 345 9.58 11.23 0.69
C MET A 345 8.25 10.64 0.23
N ILE A 346 8.29 9.41 -0.26
CA ILE A 346 7.11 8.66 -0.66
C ILE A 346 6.96 7.49 0.30
N TYR A 347 5.78 7.40 0.96
CA TYR A 347 5.39 6.16 1.63
C TYR A 347 4.59 5.30 0.66
N CYS A 348 4.89 4.01 0.65
CA CYS A 348 4.12 3.03 -0.11
C CYS A 348 4.22 1.63 0.50
N ALA A 349 3.09 0.94 0.53
CA ALA A 349 3.07 -0.46 0.89
C ALA A 349 3.52 -1.33 -0.30
N ARG A 350 4.23 -2.42 -0.01
CA ARG A 350 4.77 -3.37 -1.00
C ARG A 350 3.77 -3.79 -2.08
N TYR A 351 2.50 -4.00 -1.71
CA TYR A 351 1.46 -4.41 -2.67
C TYR A 351 0.98 -3.28 -3.59
N ILE A 352 1.16 -2.01 -3.16
CA ILE A 352 0.75 -0.82 -3.91
C ILE A 352 1.79 -0.47 -4.97
N VAL A 353 3.08 -0.65 -4.67
CA VAL A 353 4.19 -0.22 -5.53
C VAL A 353 4.04 -0.75 -6.95
N ALA A 354 3.93 -2.07 -7.12
CA ALA A 354 3.85 -2.69 -8.44
C ALA A 354 2.56 -2.33 -9.19
N GLU A 355 1.49 -2.03 -8.44
CA GLU A 355 0.17 -1.74 -9.03
C GLU A 355 -0.02 -0.26 -9.37
N LYS A 356 0.52 0.65 -8.54
CA LYS A 356 0.14 2.07 -8.55
C LYS A 356 1.25 3.06 -8.87
N PHE A 357 2.53 2.65 -8.83
CA PHE A 357 3.64 3.57 -9.04
C PHE A 357 4.56 3.18 -10.20
N TYR A 358 4.86 4.13 -11.07
CA TYR A 358 6.00 4.06 -11.98
C TYR A 358 7.23 4.53 -11.21
N MET A 359 7.92 3.58 -10.55
CA MET A 359 9.00 3.89 -9.61
C MET A 359 10.20 4.58 -10.27
N GLU A 360 10.44 4.31 -11.54
CA GLU A 360 11.51 4.97 -12.31
C GLU A 360 11.31 6.48 -12.42
N GLU A 361 10.06 6.95 -12.40
CA GLU A 361 9.71 8.37 -12.43
C GLU A 361 9.75 9.03 -11.04
N LEU A 362 9.84 8.22 -10.01
CA LEU A 362 9.84 8.62 -8.61
C LEU A 362 11.20 8.40 -7.92
N ALA A 363 12.21 7.92 -8.67
CA ALA A 363 13.53 7.56 -8.16
C ALA A 363 14.34 8.74 -7.55
N ASP A 364 13.91 9.98 -7.80
CA ASP A 364 14.52 11.19 -7.23
C ASP A 364 14.07 11.51 -5.79
N TYR A 365 13.12 10.74 -5.24
CA TYR A 365 12.57 10.97 -3.91
C TYR A 365 12.95 9.84 -2.97
N ALA A 366 13.12 10.15 -1.69
CA ALA A 366 13.33 9.15 -0.66
C ALA A 366 12.14 8.18 -0.59
N LEU A 367 12.42 6.92 -0.30
CA LEU A 367 11.41 5.87 -0.27
C LEU A 367 11.24 5.30 1.14
N TRP A 368 10.04 5.45 1.69
CA TRP A 368 9.54 4.78 2.90
C TRP A 368 8.64 3.61 2.50
N TYR A 369 9.12 2.41 2.69
CA TYR A 369 8.53 1.20 2.16
C TYR A 369 7.95 0.32 3.27
N ALA A 370 6.65 -0.01 3.20
CA ALA A 370 6.01 -0.90 4.15
C ALA A 370 5.97 -2.34 3.63
N ASP A 371 6.59 -3.25 4.38
CA ASP A 371 6.57 -4.69 4.13
C ASP A 371 6.62 -5.46 5.46
N TYR A 372 5.45 -5.88 5.91
CA TYR A 372 5.29 -6.53 7.21
C TYR A 372 5.52 -8.05 7.17
N ASN A 373 5.61 -8.65 8.36
CA ASN A 373 5.73 -10.10 8.55
C ASN A 373 6.97 -10.71 7.88
N SER A 374 8.07 -9.96 7.86
CA SER A 374 9.37 -10.42 7.40
C SER A 374 10.45 -10.00 8.39
N SER A 375 11.49 -10.80 8.52
CA SER A 375 12.70 -10.46 9.28
C SER A 375 13.76 -9.78 8.43
N TYR A 376 13.49 -9.55 7.15
CA TYR A 376 14.37 -8.87 6.20
C TYR A 376 13.55 -8.12 5.15
N LEU A 377 14.14 -7.08 4.56
CA LEU A 377 13.52 -6.25 3.53
C LEU A 377 13.34 -7.03 2.21
N ARG A 378 12.11 -7.11 1.73
CA ARG A 378 11.73 -7.79 0.46
C ARG A 378 11.37 -6.74 -0.58
N SER A 379 12.37 -6.06 -1.11
CA SER A 379 12.22 -5.08 -2.19
C SER A 379 13.10 -5.48 -3.36
N GLU A 380 12.72 -5.12 -4.59
CA GLU A 380 13.55 -5.26 -5.79
C GLU A 380 14.54 -4.09 -5.93
N PHE A 381 14.24 -2.96 -5.31
CA PHE A 381 15.01 -1.72 -5.36
C PHE A 381 15.42 -1.25 -3.97
N ARG A 382 16.41 -0.35 -3.93
CA ARG A 382 16.87 0.28 -2.70
C ARG A 382 15.75 1.04 -2.02
N VAL A 383 15.71 0.93 -0.70
CA VAL A 383 14.74 1.59 0.18
C VAL A 383 15.51 2.41 1.21
N ASP A 384 15.06 3.62 1.51
CA ASP A 384 15.68 4.49 2.50
C ASP A 384 15.16 4.24 3.91
N MET A 385 13.87 3.96 4.04
CA MET A 385 13.21 3.64 5.30
C MET A 385 12.23 2.47 5.12
N TRP A 386 12.31 1.48 6.00
CA TRP A 386 11.44 0.30 5.98
C TRP A 386 10.55 0.26 7.21
N GLN A 387 9.22 0.30 6.99
CA GLN A 387 8.21 0.02 8.01
C GLN A 387 7.95 -1.50 8.03
N TYR A 388 8.44 -2.17 9.08
CA TYR A 388 8.47 -3.63 9.11
C TYR A 388 7.42 -4.26 10.04
N SER A 389 6.72 -3.45 10.84
CA SER A 389 5.70 -3.93 11.76
C SER A 389 4.65 -2.86 12.01
N SER A 390 3.38 -3.27 12.12
CA SER A 390 2.25 -2.44 12.58
C SER A 390 1.74 -2.85 13.97
N THR A 391 2.50 -3.67 14.69
CA THR A 391 2.08 -4.25 15.98
C THR A 391 3.16 -4.12 17.07
N GLY A 392 4.07 -3.17 16.90
CA GLY A 392 5.11 -2.86 17.89
C GLY A 392 4.53 -2.47 19.24
N LYS A 393 5.28 -2.75 20.30
CA LYS A 393 4.94 -2.38 21.68
C LYS A 393 6.08 -1.57 22.28
N ILE A 394 5.90 -0.27 22.34
CA ILE A 394 6.90 0.66 22.87
C ILE A 394 6.43 1.19 24.21
N ASN A 395 7.31 1.13 25.22
CA ASN A 395 7.03 1.72 26.52
C ASN A 395 6.77 3.24 26.34
N GLY A 396 5.70 3.72 26.93
CA GLY A 396 5.24 5.12 26.72
C GLY A 396 4.10 5.27 25.72
N ILE A 397 3.78 4.21 24.94
CA ILE A 397 2.67 4.20 23.98
C ILE A 397 1.65 3.15 24.37
N LYS A 398 0.38 3.57 24.44
CA LYS A 398 -0.75 2.67 24.68
C LYS A 398 -1.16 1.99 23.40
N GLY A 399 -1.15 0.66 23.37
CA GLY A 399 -1.59 -0.10 22.19
C GLY A 399 -0.44 -0.46 21.24
N ASN A 400 -0.74 -0.54 19.96
CA ASN A 400 0.22 -0.83 18.89
C ASN A 400 0.79 0.45 18.31
N VAL A 401 2.03 0.35 17.83
CA VAL A 401 2.69 1.41 17.06
C VAL A 401 3.47 0.78 15.92
N ASP A 402 3.58 1.51 14.82
CA ASP A 402 4.34 1.09 13.64
C ASP A 402 5.84 1.26 13.91
N LEU A 403 6.62 0.21 13.55
CA LEU A 403 8.06 0.18 13.74
C LEU A 403 8.78 0.33 12.42
N ASN A 404 9.80 1.19 12.42
CA ASN A 404 10.56 1.58 11.25
C ASN A 404 12.06 1.47 11.48
N VAL A 405 12.79 1.24 10.38
CA VAL A 405 14.24 1.32 10.35
C VAL A 405 14.68 2.18 9.15
N ILE A 406 15.56 3.14 9.39
CA ILE A 406 16.22 3.94 8.34
C ILE A 406 17.58 3.35 8.07
N PHE A 407 17.93 3.25 6.78
CA PHE A 407 19.25 2.91 6.26
C PHE A 407 20.02 4.20 5.98
N LEU A 408 21.21 4.37 6.57
CA LEU A 408 21.91 5.65 6.55
C LEU A 408 22.91 5.81 5.40
N GLU A 409 23.46 4.70 4.87
CA GLU A 409 24.45 4.80 3.79
C GLU A 409 23.75 5.05 2.45
N ASN A 410 24.31 5.97 1.66
CA ASN A 410 23.75 6.37 0.36
C ASN A 410 22.26 6.79 0.39
N SER A 411 21.83 7.35 1.51
CA SER A 411 20.46 7.78 1.74
C SER A 411 20.40 9.28 2.03
N VAL A 412 19.28 9.90 1.68
CA VAL A 412 18.98 11.29 2.07
C VAL A 412 19.08 11.47 3.59
N PHE A 413 18.85 10.42 4.36
CA PHE A 413 18.89 10.44 5.82
C PHE A 413 20.28 10.58 6.42
N SER A 414 21.36 10.30 5.68
CA SER A 414 22.72 10.41 6.17
C SER A 414 23.05 11.80 6.72
N LYS A 415 22.48 12.87 6.16
CA LYS A 415 22.71 14.26 6.59
C LYS A 415 22.04 14.59 7.92
N TYR A 416 20.96 13.92 8.29
CA TYR A 416 20.18 14.19 9.50
C TYR A 416 20.74 13.49 10.75
N PHE A 417 21.52 12.42 10.56
CA PHE A 417 22.10 11.60 11.62
C PHE A 417 23.63 11.67 11.68
N LYS A 418 24.23 12.66 11.02
CA LYS A 418 25.67 12.98 11.22
C LYS A 418 25.84 13.47 12.66
N LYS A 419 26.81 12.85 13.37
CA LYS A 419 27.30 13.33 14.66
C LYS A 419 28.25 14.50 14.45
#